data_3937244c41391998d68100cd25ff9342
#
_entry.id   3937244c41391998d68100cd25ff9342
#
_cell.length_a   1.000
_cell.length_b   1.000
_cell.length_c   1.000
_cell.angle_alpha   90.00
_cell.angle_beta   90.00
_cell.angle_gamma   90.00
#
_symmetry.space_group_name_H-M   'P 1'
#
loop_
_entity.id
_entity.type
_entity.pdbx_description
1 polymer ?
#
loop_
_entity_poly.entity_id
_entity_poly.type
_entity_poly.pdbx_seq_one_letter_code
_entity_poly.pdbx_strand_id
1 'polypeptide(L)'
;MSTFDKIPQTEKEAKLEILLRLADDRLIHGHRLSEWAGHGPELEEDLALANVALDMIGHASALYQYAAELEGKEDEDYYAYFRDDIDFKNIAMVELPKGDFAFTILRQFLFSSFSYFLYKELINTIKDEQLNGMLHKHFKEIRYHLRHSREWILRLGDGTEESHRRLSDAVEEIWMYTGELFEQDDFMKAAIGFNLYTDTASFKTDWNKLVFETFEEATLELPDNDQYMYSGARRGNHTEHLGRLLAEMQFLRRSYPEAEWK
;
A
#
# COMPACT_ATOMS: atom_id res chain seq x y z
N MET A 1 13.53 -13.00 21.07
CA MET A 1 13.13 -13.51 19.74
C MET A 1 12.20 -12.46 19.19
N SER A 2 12.60 -11.82 18.12
CA SER A 2 11.74 -10.83 17.45
C SER A 2 10.46 -11.52 16.97
N THR A 3 9.34 -10.81 16.98
CA THR A 3 8.05 -11.26 16.42
C THR A 3 8.15 -11.68 14.94
N PHE A 4 9.25 -11.30 14.27
CA PHE A 4 9.53 -11.59 12.86
C PHE A 4 10.01 -13.01 12.54
N ASP A 5 10.34 -13.83 13.55
CA ASP A 5 11.00 -15.12 13.31
C ASP A 5 10.03 -16.32 13.34
N LYS A 6 8.76 -16.09 13.70
CA LYS A 6 7.81 -17.20 13.87
C LYS A 6 6.82 -17.28 12.72
N ILE A 7 7.11 -18.15 11.74
CA ILE A 7 6.17 -18.50 10.67
C ILE A 7 4.84 -18.96 11.27
N PRO A 8 3.68 -18.45 10.79
CA PRO A 8 2.35 -18.84 11.27
C PRO A 8 2.16 -20.36 11.24
N GLN A 9 1.73 -20.92 12.37
CA GLN A 9 1.45 -22.36 12.51
C GLN A 9 -0.06 -22.65 12.48
N THR A 10 -0.88 -21.61 12.66
CA THR A 10 -2.34 -21.70 12.69
C THR A 10 -2.96 -20.74 11.69
N GLU A 11 -4.19 -21.06 11.27
CA GLU A 11 -4.98 -20.19 10.41
C GLU A 11 -5.18 -18.79 11.03
N LYS A 12 -5.39 -18.73 12.36
CA LYS A 12 -5.55 -17.45 13.09
C LYS A 12 -4.29 -16.59 13.01
N GLU A 13 -3.10 -17.18 13.23
CA GLU A 13 -1.83 -16.45 13.13
C GLU A 13 -1.60 -15.94 11.69
N ALA A 14 -1.86 -16.80 10.70
CA ALA A 14 -1.74 -16.41 9.28
C ALA A 14 -2.72 -15.30 8.89
N LYS A 15 -3.96 -15.38 9.38
CA LYS A 15 -4.99 -14.36 9.14
C LYS A 15 -4.57 -13.02 9.73
N LEU A 16 -4.11 -13.00 10.98
CA LEU A 16 -3.61 -11.79 11.63
C LEU A 16 -2.47 -11.14 10.82
N GLU A 17 -1.49 -11.94 10.40
CA GLU A 17 -0.37 -11.47 9.60
C GLU A 17 -0.82 -10.80 8.30
N ILE A 18 -1.76 -11.42 7.57
CA ILE A 18 -2.28 -10.85 6.31
C ILE A 18 -3.10 -9.59 6.56
N LEU A 19 -3.92 -9.55 7.60
CA LEU A 19 -4.66 -8.34 7.98
C LEU A 19 -3.72 -7.17 8.24
N LEU A 20 -2.64 -7.40 9.02
CA LEU A 20 -1.66 -6.35 9.33
C LEU A 20 -0.91 -5.89 8.08
N ARG A 21 -0.45 -6.78 7.21
CA ARG A 21 0.24 -6.41 5.96
C ARG A 21 -0.65 -5.55 5.05
N LEU A 22 -1.90 -5.99 4.87
CA LEU A 22 -2.85 -5.25 4.04
C LEU A 22 -3.23 -3.90 4.66
N ALA A 23 -3.35 -3.82 5.99
CA ALA A 23 -3.68 -2.59 6.70
C ALA A 23 -2.51 -1.60 6.72
N ASP A 24 -1.30 -2.07 7.04
CA ASP A 24 -0.10 -1.22 7.13
C ASP A 24 0.22 -0.56 5.79
N ASP A 25 0.16 -1.32 4.68
CA ASP A 25 0.33 -0.76 3.34
C ASP A 25 -0.61 0.42 3.10
N ARG A 26 -1.87 0.30 3.53
CA ARG A 26 -2.91 1.31 3.30
C ARG A 26 -2.81 2.48 4.25
N LEU A 27 -2.52 2.23 5.52
CA LEU A 27 -2.34 3.29 6.50
C LEU A 27 -1.21 4.22 6.09
N ILE A 28 -0.03 3.66 5.81
CA ILE A 28 1.16 4.44 5.47
C ILE A 28 0.96 5.18 4.14
N HIS A 29 0.42 4.49 3.12
CA HIS A 29 0.15 5.15 1.83
C HIS A 29 -0.92 6.24 1.94
N GLY A 30 -2.00 6.00 2.70
CA GLY A 30 -3.04 6.98 2.96
C GLY A 30 -2.50 8.24 3.65
N HIS A 31 -1.62 8.08 4.64
CA HIS A 31 -0.97 9.22 5.28
C HIS A 31 -0.09 10.01 4.30
N ARG A 32 0.68 9.35 3.43
CA ARG A 32 1.46 10.04 2.39
C ARG A 32 0.59 10.81 1.39
N LEU A 33 -0.57 10.27 1.05
CA LEU A 33 -1.53 10.98 0.19
C LEU A 33 -2.19 12.16 0.91
N SER A 34 -2.47 12.05 2.21
CA SER A 34 -3.06 13.13 2.99
C SER A 34 -2.17 14.38 3.08
N GLU A 35 -0.86 14.25 2.89
CA GLU A 35 0.08 15.38 2.80
C GLU A 35 -0.22 16.33 1.62
N TRP A 36 -1.08 15.91 0.68
CA TRP A 36 -1.55 16.75 -0.42
C TRP A 36 -2.71 17.68 -0.04
N ALA A 37 -3.39 17.46 1.08
CA ALA A 37 -4.52 18.31 1.48
C ALA A 37 -4.11 19.79 1.57
N GLY A 38 -4.70 20.62 0.74
CA GLY A 38 -4.36 22.04 0.59
C GLY A 38 -3.11 22.34 -0.27
N HIS A 39 -2.55 21.33 -0.96
CA HIS A 39 -1.33 21.45 -1.78
C HIS A 39 -1.49 20.86 -3.19
N GLY A 40 -2.69 20.38 -3.55
CA GLY A 40 -2.96 19.84 -4.88
C GLY A 40 -2.71 20.88 -5.97
N PRO A 41 -2.33 20.44 -7.19
CA PRO A 41 -2.07 21.35 -8.30
C PRO A 41 -3.34 22.11 -8.75
N GLU A 42 -4.49 21.50 -8.57
CA GLU A 42 -5.82 22.05 -8.82
C GLU A 42 -6.78 21.58 -7.73
N LEU A 43 -7.89 22.28 -7.52
CA LEU A 43 -8.87 21.94 -6.46
C LEU A 43 -9.43 20.53 -6.61
N GLU A 44 -9.70 20.12 -7.83
CA GLU A 44 -10.24 18.79 -8.13
C GLU A 44 -9.27 17.67 -7.74
N GLU A 45 -7.98 17.89 -7.96
CA GLU A 45 -6.94 16.91 -7.61
C GLU A 45 -6.62 16.91 -6.11
N ASP A 46 -6.67 18.06 -5.47
CA ASP A 46 -6.59 18.15 -3.99
C ASP A 46 -7.69 17.30 -3.36
N LEU A 47 -8.94 17.48 -3.80
CA LEU A 47 -10.08 16.70 -3.33
C LEU A 47 -9.97 15.22 -3.70
N ALA A 48 -9.48 14.89 -4.90
CA ALA A 48 -9.33 13.50 -5.34
C ALA A 48 -8.31 12.76 -4.48
N LEU A 49 -7.11 13.34 -4.27
CA LEU A 49 -6.08 12.73 -3.43
C LEU A 49 -6.50 12.62 -1.97
N ALA A 50 -7.20 13.64 -1.43
CA ALA A 50 -7.75 13.57 -0.07
C ALA A 50 -8.79 12.45 0.08
N ASN A 51 -9.67 12.24 -0.92
CA ASN A 51 -10.63 11.14 -0.91
C ASN A 51 -9.94 9.77 -1.01
N VAL A 52 -8.93 9.62 -1.89
CA VAL A 52 -8.14 8.38 -1.97
C VAL A 52 -7.44 8.10 -0.64
N ALA A 53 -6.90 9.13 0.03
CA ALA A 53 -6.30 8.98 1.36
C ALA A 53 -7.32 8.49 2.40
N LEU A 54 -8.52 9.07 2.42
CA LEU A 54 -9.61 8.66 3.31
C LEU A 54 -10.06 7.22 3.05
N ASP A 55 -10.20 6.82 1.79
CA ASP A 55 -10.52 5.44 1.44
C ASP A 55 -9.45 4.48 1.98
N MET A 56 -8.16 4.79 1.77
CA MET A 56 -7.06 3.93 2.23
C MET A 56 -6.99 3.83 3.75
N ILE A 57 -7.13 4.94 4.48
CA ILE A 57 -7.17 4.94 5.94
C ILE A 57 -8.40 4.16 6.44
N GLY A 58 -9.55 4.32 5.78
CA GLY A 58 -10.76 3.55 6.08
C GLY A 58 -10.59 2.04 5.85
N HIS A 59 -9.87 1.64 4.80
CA HIS A 59 -9.50 0.23 4.58
C HIS A 59 -8.61 -0.29 5.71
N ALA A 60 -7.60 0.49 6.11
CA ALA A 60 -6.69 0.12 7.19
C ALA A 60 -7.45 -0.04 8.52
N SER A 61 -8.31 0.91 8.88
CA SER A 61 -9.14 0.85 10.09
C SER A 61 -9.99 -0.41 10.13
N ALA A 62 -10.73 -0.74 9.05
CA ALA A 62 -11.56 -1.93 9.00
C ALA A 62 -10.75 -3.24 9.19
N LEU A 63 -9.55 -3.32 8.58
CA LEU A 63 -8.67 -4.47 8.70
C LEU A 63 -8.08 -4.58 10.12
N TYR A 64 -7.69 -3.45 10.73
CA TYR A 64 -7.19 -3.42 12.11
C TYR A 64 -8.29 -3.76 13.13
N GLN A 65 -9.54 -3.31 12.92
CA GLN A 65 -10.68 -3.73 13.75
C GLN A 65 -10.81 -5.24 13.76
N TYR A 66 -10.75 -5.87 12.58
CA TYR A 66 -10.81 -7.33 12.52
C TYR A 66 -9.59 -7.99 13.18
N ALA A 67 -8.40 -7.44 13.04
CA ALA A 67 -7.22 -7.93 13.73
C ALA A 67 -7.36 -7.81 15.26
N ALA A 68 -7.92 -6.69 15.77
CA ALA A 68 -8.19 -6.49 17.19
C ALA A 68 -9.19 -7.50 17.73
N GLU A 69 -10.29 -7.77 17.01
CA GLU A 69 -11.26 -8.81 17.34
C GLU A 69 -10.59 -10.20 17.46
N LEU A 70 -9.72 -10.54 16.51
CA LEU A 70 -9.00 -11.82 16.52
C LEU A 70 -8.05 -11.97 17.71
N GLU A 71 -7.37 -10.91 18.12
CA GLU A 71 -6.44 -10.93 19.25
C GLU A 71 -7.09 -10.64 20.60
N GLY A 72 -8.34 -10.13 20.61
CA GLY A 72 -9.02 -9.70 21.83
C GLY A 72 -8.45 -8.39 22.39
N LYS A 73 -7.99 -7.48 21.51
CA LYS A 73 -7.58 -6.12 21.87
C LYS A 73 -8.80 -5.21 21.98
N GLU A 74 -8.65 -4.10 22.70
CA GLU A 74 -9.74 -3.17 22.93
C GLU A 74 -10.21 -2.46 21.65
N ASP A 75 -9.25 -2.02 20.81
CA ASP A 75 -9.55 -1.29 19.57
C ASP A 75 -8.42 -1.43 18.52
N GLU A 76 -8.67 -0.89 17.33
CA GLU A 76 -7.73 -0.84 16.21
C GLU A 76 -6.58 0.15 16.41
N ASP A 77 -6.74 1.15 17.29
CA ASP A 77 -5.74 2.19 17.57
C ASP A 77 -4.41 1.60 18.03
N TYR A 78 -4.46 0.43 18.68
CA TYR A 78 -3.25 -0.28 19.08
C TYR A 78 -2.31 -0.48 17.89
N TYR A 79 -2.83 -0.92 16.75
CA TYR A 79 -2.00 -1.23 15.59
C TYR A 79 -1.48 0.01 14.87
N ALA A 80 -2.24 1.08 14.84
CA ALA A 80 -1.85 2.33 14.18
C ALA A 80 -0.87 3.15 15.03
N TYR A 81 -1.12 3.27 16.35
CA TYR A 81 -0.47 4.29 17.17
C TYR A 81 0.53 3.76 18.19
N PHE A 82 0.48 2.46 18.56
CA PHE A 82 1.30 1.95 19.66
C PHE A 82 2.37 0.92 19.23
N ARG A 83 2.47 0.61 17.94
CA ARG A 83 3.58 -0.19 17.40
C ARG A 83 4.75 0.70 17.01
N ASP A 84 5.97 0.20 17.20
CA ASP A 84 7.18 0.85 16.70
C ASP A 84 7.38 0.52 15.20
N ASP A 85 8.23 1.29 14.52
CA ASP A 85 8.48 1.15 13.08
C ASP A 85 8.83 -0.29 12.69
N ILE A 86 9.68 -0.94 13.48
CA ILE A 86 10.08 -2.32 13.24
C ILE A 86 8.90 -3.32 13.22
N ASP A 87 7.78 -3.00 13.88
CA ASP A 87 6.59 -3.86 13.95
C ASP A 87 5.63 -3.67 12.78
N PHE A 88 5.86 -2.65 11.97
CA PHE A 88 5.06 -2.41 10.76
C PHE A 88 5.44 -3.40 9.65
N LYS A 89 4.47 -3.75 8.81
CA LYS A 89 4.58 -4.80 7.80
C LYS A 89 4.27 -4.32 6.39
N ASN A 90 4.34 -3.00 6.19
CA ASN A 90 4.14 -2.39 4.88
C ASN A 90 5.38 -2.58 3.98
N ILE A 91 5.17 -2.40 2.67
CA ILE A 91 6.24 -2.32 1.68
C ILE A 91 6.93 -0.95 1.72
N ALA A 92 8.21 -0.91 1.34
CA ALA A 92 9.00 0.32 1.34
C ALA A 92 8.45 1.41 0.40
N MET A 93 7.86 1.02 -0.73
CA MET A 93 7.31 1.99 -1.70
C MET A 93 6.30 2.95 -1.09
N VAL A 94 5.48 2.52 -0.14
CA VAL A 94 4.46 3.38 0.49
C VAL A 94 5.03 4.32 1.54
N GLU A 95 6.27 4.10 1.99
CA GLU A 95 6.97 4.94 2.97
C GLU A 95 7.56 6.21 2.35
N LEU A 96 7.86 6.16 1.05
CA LEU A 96 8.56 7.23 0.35
C LEU A 96 7.85 8.59 0.56
N PRO A 97 8.60 9.68 0.68
CA PRO A 97 8.03 11.02 0.83
C PRO A 97 7.03 11.36 -0.25
N LYS A 98 6.23 12.39 -0.01
CA LYS A 98 5.24 12.87 -0.98
C LYS A 98 5.85 13.10 -2.37
N GLY A 99 7.06 13.67 -2.45
CA GLY A 99 7.65 14.08 -3.71
C GLY A 99 6.84 15.19 -4.40
N ASP A 100 6.93 15.24 -5.71
CA ASP A 100 6.04 16.08 -6.53
C ASP A 100 4.78 15.31 -6.97
N PHE A 101 3.92 15.95 -7.73
CA PHE A 101 2.67 15.36 -8.18
C PHE A 101 2.89 14.13 -9.09
N ALA A 102 3.87 14.19 -10.00
CA ALA A 102 4.20 13.06 -10.88
C ALA A 102 4.69 11.85 -10.07
N PHE A 103 5.56 12.07 -9.09
CA PHE A 103 6.03 11.03 -8.18
C PHE A 103 4.89 10.38 -7.40
N THR A 104 4.01 11.18 -6.79
CA THR A 104 2.86 10.66 -6.04
C THR A 104 1.90 9.87 -6.93
N ILE A 105 1.58 10.37 -8.12
CA ILE A 105 0.67 9.71 -9.07
C ILE A 105 1.27 8.39 -9.57
N LEU A 106 2.56 8.34 -9.85
CA LEU A 106 3.22 7.10 -10.26
C LEU A 106 3.19 6.05 -9.13
N ARG A 107 3.55 6.44 -7.90
CA ARG A 107 3.44 5.55 -6.73
C ARG A 107 2.02 5.03 -6.56
N GLN A 108 1.02 5.92 -6.65
CA GLN A 108 -0.39 5.56 -6.57
C GLN A 108 -0.79 4.58 -7.67
N PHE A 109 -0.34 4.79 -8.92
CA PHE A 109 -0.63 3.90 -10.04
C PHE A 109 -0.04 2.49 -9.83
N LEU A 110 1.24 2.41 -9.48
CA LEU A 110 1.92 1.13 -9.25
C LEU A 110 1.28 0.35 -8.10
N PHE A 111 0.95 1.03 -6.99
CA PHE A 111 0.28 0.41 -5.84
C PHE A 111 -1.16 -0.01 -6.16
N SER A 112 -1.94 0.84 -6.85
CA SER A 112 -3.33 0.54 -7.18
C SER A 112 -3.45 -0.56 -8.23
N SER A 113 -2.54 -0.61 -9.21
CA SER A 113 -2.51 -1.68 -10.23
C SER A 113 -2.22 -3.03 -9.57
N PHE A 114 -1.25 -3.11 -8.66
CA PHE A 114 -0.99 -4.31 -7.88
C PHE A 114 -2.20 -4.69 -7.01
N SER A 115 -2.75 -3.72 -6.25
CA SER A 115 -3.92 -3.95 -5.39
C SER A 115 -5.12 -4.44 -6.18
N TYR A 116 -5.33 -3.98 -7.41
CA TYR A 116 -6.41 -4.42 -8.27
C TYR A 116 -6.32 -5.92 -8.58
N PHE A 117 -5.16 -6.40 -9.03
CA PHE A 117 -4.97 -7.81 -9.33
C PHE A 117 -5.00 -8.67 -8.06
N LEU A 118 -4.33 -8.23 -7.01
CA LEU A 118 -4.33 -8.93 -5.72
C LEU A 118 -5.76 -9.13 -5.18
N TYR A 119 -6.56 -8.05 -5.11
CA TYR A 119 -7.91 -8.13 -4.55
C TYR A 119 -8.85 -8.96 -5.42
N LYS A 120 -8.68 -8.90 -6.74
CA LYS A 120 -9.43 -9.76 -7.68
C LYS A 120 -9.20 -11.24 -7.38
N GLU A 121 -7.97 -11.65 -7.08
CA GLU A 121 -7.64 -13.02 -6.72
C GLU A 121 -8.10 -13.36 -5.29
N LEU A 122 -7.86 -12.49 -4.31
CA LEU A 122 -8.24 -12.72 -2.91
C LEU A 122 -9.75 -12.91 -2.73
N ILE A 123 -10.58 -12.14 -3.42
CA ILE A 123 -12.05 -12.27 -3.40
C ILE A 123 -12.49 -13.68 -3.80
N ASN A 124 -11.79 -14.31 -4.74
CA ASN A 124 -12.10 -15.66 -5.19
C ASN A 124 -11.48 -16.77 -4.31
N THR A 125 -10.43 -16.45 -3.55
CA THR A 125 -9.66 -17.41 -2.76
C THR A 125 -10.15 -17.48 -1.32
N ILE A 126 -10.40 -16.32 -0.68
CA ILE A 126 -10.68 -16.20 0.75
C ILE A 126 -12.14 -16.62 1.03
N LYS A 127 -12.30 -17.58 1.94
CA LYS A 127 -13.60 -18.10 2.36
C LYS A 127 -14.13 -17.44 3.63
N ASP A 128 -13.29 -16.71 4.36
CA ASP A 128 -13.70 -15.96 5.54
C ASP A 128 -14.68 -14.85 5.10
N GLU A 129 -15.93 -14.94 5.56
CA GLU A 129 -17.03 -14.07 5.11
C GLU A 129 -16.79 -12.60 5.48
N GLN A 130 -16.24 -12.34 6.68
CA GLN A 130 -15.97 -10.97 7.14
C GLN A 130 -14.87 -10.33 6.29
N LEU A 131 -13.74 -11.00 6.12
CA LEU A 131 -12.64 -10.51 5.29
C LEU A 131 -13.06 -10.38 3.82
N ASN A 132 -13.74 -11.37 3.27
CA ASN A 132 -14.21 -11.34 1.88
C ASN A 132 -15.18 -10.18 1.63
N GLY A 133 -16.08 -9.89 2.59
CA GLY A 133 -16.97 -8.72 2.54
C GLY A 133 -16.20 -7.39 2.50
N MET A 134 -15.15 -7.24 3.30
CA MET A 134 -14.27 -6.07 3.27
C MET A 134 -13.55 -5.94 1.92
N LEU A 135 -12.99 -7.05 1.39
CA LEU A 135 -12.32 -7.06 0.09
C LEU A 135 -13.25 -6.62 -1.04
N HIS A 136 -14.50 -7.08 -1.06
CA HIS A 136 -15.48 -6.65 -2.05
C HIS A 136 -15.82 -5.15 -1.98
N LYS A 137 -15.89 -4.59 -0.77
CA LYS A 137 -16.11 -3.16 -0.57
C LYS A 137 -14.91 -2.36 -1.09
N HIS A 138 -13.72 -2.68 -0.61
CA HIS A 138 -12.46 -1.99 -0.96
C HIS A 138 -12.14 -2.09 -2.46
N PHE A 139 -12.48 -3.21 -3.10
CA PHE A 139 -12.20 -3.41 -4.53
C PHE A 139 -12.89 -2.38 -5.43
N LYS A 140 -14.06 -1.87 -5.04
CA LYS A 140 -14.76 -0.82 -5.81
C LYS A 140 -13.96 0.48 -5.81
N GLU A 141 -13.40 0.85 -4.66
CA GLU A 141 -12.59 2.05 -4.47
C GLU A 141 -11.21 1.89 -5.17
N ILE A 142 -10.57 0.72 -5.03
CA ILE A 142 -9.31 0.39 -5.73
C ILE A 142 -9.44 0.53 -7.25
N ARG A 143 -10.57 0.15 -7.84
CA ARG A 143 -10.83 0.34 -9.28
C ARG A 143 -10.87 1.81 -9.68
N TYR A 144 -11.40 2.67 -8.82
CA TYR A 144 -11.37 4.11 -9.03
C TYR A 144 -9.94 4.65 -8.91
N HIS A 145 -9.21 4.25 -7.86
CA HIS A 145 -7.83 4.67 -7.62
C HIS A 145 -6.92 4.32 -8.81
N LEU A 146 -7.04 3.10 -9.34
CA LEU A 146 -6.30 2.68 -10.52
C LEU A 146 -6.65 3.51 -11.76
N ARG A 147 -7.95 3.72 -12.02
CA ARG A 147 -8.38 4.51 -13.17
C ARG A 147 -7.88 5.94 -13.10
N HIS A 148 -8.08 6.59 -11.95
CA HIS A 148 -7.66 7.97 -11.72
C HIS A 148 -6.14 8.14 -11.92
N SER A 149 -5.34 7.31 -11.26
CA SER A 149 -3.88 7.41 -11.36
C SER A 149 -3.38 7.07 -12.77
N ARG A 150 -3.96 6.06 -13.45
CA ARG A 150 -3.61 5.74 -14.84
C ARG A 150 -3.90 6.90 -15.80
N GLU A 151 -5.07 7.52 -15.68
CA GLU A 151 -5.43 8.69 -16.51
C GLU A 151 -4.42 9.84 -16.34
N TRP A 152 -3.92 10.04 -15.12
CA TRP A 152 -2.90 11.05 -14.86
C TRP A 152 -1.51 10.66 -15.38
N ILE A 153 -1.12 9.39 -15.33
CA ILE A 153 0.13 8.94 -15.97
C ILE A 153 0.10 9.29 -17.46
N LEU A 154 -0.99 9.00 -18.15
CA LEU A 154 -1.15 9.33 -19.57
C LEU A 154 -1.07 10.84 -19.84
N ARG A 155 -1.77 11.64 -19.04
CA ARG A 155 -1.77 13.11 -19.19
C ARG A 155 -0.40 13.74 -18.92
N LEU A 156 0.33 13.24 -17.93
CA LEU A 156 1.65 13.76 -17.59
C LEU A 156 2.70 13.33 -18.62
N GLY A 157 2.59 12.10 -19.12
CA GLY A 157 3.52 11.56 -20.11
C GLY A 157 3.40 12.23 -21.47
N ASP A 158 2.17 12.46 -21.95
CA ASP A 158 1.89 13.13 -23.25
C ASP A 158 1.67 14.66 -23.12
N GLY A 159 2.01 15.23 -21.96
CA GLY A 159 1.76 16.64 -21.67
C GLY A 159 2.89 17.55 -22.15
N THR A 160 3.54 18.24 -21.22
CA THR A 160 4.69 19.12 -21.49
C THR A 160 6.01 18.37 -21.31
N GLU A 161 7.09 18.89 -21.90
CA GLU A 161 8.45 18.35 -21.64
C GLU A 161 8.76 18.27 -20.15
N GLU A 162 8.31 19.24 -19.35
CA GLU A 162 8.53 19.25 -17.90
C GLU A 162 7.71 18.17 -17.19
N SER A 163 6.43 17.96 -17.53
CA SER A 163 5.63 16.90 -16.92
C SER A 163 6.16 15.52 -17.27
N HIS A 164 6.56 15.33 -18.54
CA HIS A 164 7.18 14.09 -18.99
C HIS A 164 8.49 13.79 -18.26
N ARG A 165 9.40 14.80 -18.17
CA ARG A 165 10.66 14.67 -17.44
C ARG A 165 10.44 14.28 -15.98
N ARG A 166 9.54 14.98 -15.26
CA ARG A 166 9.24 14.66 -13.85
C ARG A 166 8.71 13.24 -13.68
N LEU A 167 7.87 12.80 -14.61
CA LEU A 167 7.32 11.45 -14.55
C LEU A 167 8.40 10.39 -14.86
N SER A 168 9.32 10.67 -15.80
CA SER A 168 10.48 9.81 -16.09
C SER A 168 11.43 9.73 -14.89
N ASP A 169 11.76 10.86 -14.27
CA ASP A 169 12.57 10.91 -13.03
C ASP A 169 11.91 10.06 -11.92
N ALA A 170 10.59 10.16 -11.77
CA ALA A 170 9.84 9.37 -10.81
C ALA A 170 9.89 7.85 -11.10
N VAL A 171 9.86 7.44 -12.37
CA VAL A 171 10.01 6.04 -12.77
C VAL A 171 11.38 5.50 -12.33
N GLU A 172 12.46 6.23 -12.61
CA GLU A 172 13.82 5.83 -12.22
C GLU A 172 13.92 5.66 -10.69
N GLU A 173 13.30 6.54 -9.91
CA GLU A 173 13.40 6.53 -8.45
C GLU A 173 12.52 5.45 -7.80
N ILE A 174 11.27 5.25 -8.28
CA ILE A 174 10.31 4.37 -7.62
C ILE A 174 10.44 2.91 -8.07
N TRP A 175 10.88 2.67 -9.30
CA TRP A 175 10.82 1.34 -9.90
C TRP A 175 11.50 0.25 -9.06
N MET A 176 12.62 0.55 -8.43
CA MET A 176 13.34 -0.39 -7.58
C MET A 176 12.50 -0.95 -6.42
N TYR A 177 11.45 -0.27 -6.00
CA TYR A 177 10.57 -0.71 -4.91
C TYR A 177 9.43 -1.63 -5.37
N THR A 178 9.23 -1.79 -6.68
CA THR A 178 8.16 -2.66 -7.21
C THR A 178 8.43 -4.14 -6.98
N GLY A 179 9.68 -4.54 -6.75
CA GLY A 179 10.06 -5.91 -6.47
C GLY A 179 9.33 -6.49 -5.25
N GLU A 180 9.17 -5.69 -4.18
CA GLU A 180 8.49 -6.12 -2.95
C GLU A 180 7.01 -6.45 -3.14
N LEU A 181 6.35 -5.88 -4.16
CA LEU A 181 4.96 -6.21 -4.49
C LEU A 181 4.78 -7.72 -4.76
N PHE A 182 5.80 -8.35 -5.33
CA PHE A 182 5.77 -9.75 -5.73
C PHE A 182 6.64 -10.67 -4.87
N GLU A 183 7.29 -10.12 -3.84
CA GLU A 183 8.07 -10.92 -2.90
C GLU A 183 7.15 -11.82 -2.07
N GLN A 184 7.47 -13.10 -2.02
CA GLN A 184 6.77 -14.09 -1.23
C GLN A 184 7.69 -14.68 -0.18
N ASP A 185 7.60 -14.18 1.02
CA ASP A 185 8.28 -14.76 2.17
C ASP A 185 7.55 -16.00 2.73
N ASP A 186 8.13 -16.61 3.75
CA ASP A 186 7.56 -17.83 4.33
C ASP A 186 6.23 -17.57 5.07
N PHE A 187 5.97 -16.35 5.53
CA PHE A 187 4.68 -15.96 6.11
C PHE A 187 3.57 -15.96 5.05
N MET A 188 3.84 -15.40 3.87
CA MET A 188 2.89 -15.42 2.76
C MET A 188 2.64 -16.84 2.24
N LYS A 189 3.70 -17.68 2.15
CA LYS A 189 3.55 -19.09 1.79
C LYS A 189 2.66 -19.84 2.77
N ALA A 190 2.82 -19.59 4.07
CA ALA A 190 1.94 -20.16 5.09
C ALA A 190 0.49 -19.67 4.91
N ALA A 191 0.27 -18.40 4.68
CA ALA A 191 -1.07 -17.84 4.44
C ALA A 191 -1.72 -18.42 3.17
N ILE A 192 -0.96 -18.64 2.10
CA ILE A 192 -1.43 -19.37 0.90
C ILE A 192 -1.88 -20.78 1.26
N GLY A 193 -1.11 -21.49 2.10
CA GLY A 193 -1.47 -22.82 2.59
C GLY A 193 -2.79 -22.88 3.36
N PHE A 194 -3.18 -21.79 4.01
CA PHE A 194 -4.48 -21.65 4.70
C PHE A 194 -5.59 -21.03 3.82
N ASN A 195 -5.35 -20.77 2.54
CA ASN A 195 -6.25 -20.06 1.62
C ASN A 195 -6.62 -18.62 2.10
N LEU A 196 -5.68 -17.94 2.72
CA LEU A 196 -5.81 -16.55 3.19
C LEU A 196 -5.04 -15.55 2.32
N TYR A 197 -4.25 -16.05 1.38
CA TYR A 197 -3.52 -15.24 0.41
C TYR A 197 -3.40 -15.98 -0.91
N THR A 198 -2.88 -15.33 -1.94
CA THR A 198 -2.69 -15.89 -3.27
C THR A 198 -1.24 -15.82 -3.71
N ASP A 199 -0.84 -16.71 -4.62
CA ASP A 199 0.46 -16.61 -5.28
C ASP A 199 0.48 -15.40 -6.22
N THR A 200 1.25 -14.37 -5.85
CA THR A 200 1.35 -13.14 -6.65
C THR A 200 1.97 -13.38 -8.03
N ALA A 201 2.72 -14.49 -8.22
CA ALA A 201 3.22 -14.87 -9.54
C ALA A 201 2.10 -15.17 -10.54
N SER A 202 0.91 -15.58 -10.06
CA SER A 202 -0.25 -15.90 -10.89
C SER A 202 -0.74 -14.73 -11.73
N PHE A 203 -0.60 -13.50 -11.26
CA PHE A 203 -1.04 -12.28 -11.95
C PHE A 203 0.09 -11.31 -12.31
N LYS A 204 1.35 -11.66 -12.02
CA LYS A 204 2.50 -10.79 -12.32
C LYS A 204 2.61 -10.43 -13.80
N THR A 205 2.31 -11.39 -14.67
CA THR A 205 2.30 -11.17 -16.12
C THR A 205 1.23 -10.15 -16.54
N ASP A 206 0.04 -10.24 -15.97
CA ASP A 206 -1.05 -9.30 -16.25
C ASP A 206 -0.76 -7.90 -15.69
N TRP A 207 -0.15 -7.82 -14.51
CA TRP A 207 0.31 -6.56 -13.94
C TRP A 207 1.39 -5.91 -14.80
N ASN A 208 2.42 -6.66 -15.19
CA ASN A 208 3.47 -6.19 -16.10
C ASN A 208 2.85 -5.66 -17.40
N LYS A 209 1.92 -6.40 -17.98
CA LYS A 209 1.23 -5.99 -19.21
C LYS A 209 0.53 -4.64 -19.03
N LEU A 210 -0.27 -4.49 -17.96
CA LEU A 210 -0.98 -3.24 -17.69
C LEU A 210 -0.02 -2.05 -17.52
N VAL A 211 1.06 -2.25 -16.75
CA VAL A 211 2.04 -1.20 -16.47
C VAL A 211 2.79 -0.82 -17.76
N PHE A 212 3.25 -1.81 -18.51
CA PHE A 212 4.01 -1.58 -19.74
C PHE A 212 3.16 -0.93 -20.84
N GLU A 213 1.93 -1.39 -21.06
CA GLU A 213 0.99 -0.74 -21.98
C GLU A 213 0.70 0.72 -21.57
N THR A 214 0.60 0.99 -20.26
CA THR A 214 0.39 2.36 -19.76
C THR A 214 1.63 3.23 -19.98
N PHE A 215 2.83 2.71 -19.76
CA PHE A 215 4.08 3.44 -19.98
C PHE A 215 4.31 3.71 -21.47
N GLU A 216 4.07 2.73 -22.33
CA GLU A 216 4.15 2.89 -23.79
C GLU A 216 3.18 3.98 -24.27
N GLU A 217 1.92 3.95 -23.83
CA GLU A 217 0.90 4.95 -24.16
C GLU A 217 1.28 6.35 -23.63
N ALA A 218 1.96 6.42 -22.48
CA ALA A 218 2.48 7.65 -21.87
C ALA A 218 3.86 8.07 -22.42
N THR A 219 4.39 7.38 -23.43
CA THR A 219 5.72 7.62 -24.03
C THR A 219 6.90 7.56 -23.03
N LEU A 220 6.76 6.78 -21.96
CA LEU A 220 7.79 6.56 -20.95
C LEU A 220 8.70 5.41 -21.35
N GLU A 221 9.98 5.53 -21.02
CA GLU A 221 10.90 4.42 -21.15
C GLU A 221 10.70 3.39 -20.06
N LEU A 222 10.81 2.11 -20.43
CA LEU A 222 10.73 1.01 -19.46
C LEU A 222 12.07 0.91 -18.73
N PRO A 223 12.06 0.76 -17.39
CA PRO A 223 13.27 0.52 -16.63
C PRO A 223 13.93 -0.80 -17.01
N ASP A 224 15.27 -0.85 -16.90
CA ASP A 224 16.04 -2.05 -17.18
C ASP A 224 15.63 -3.23 -16.29
N ASN A 225 15.54 -4.43 -16.88
CA ASN A 225 15.16 -5.66 -16.17
C ASN A 225 16.20 -6.09 -15.12
N ASP A 226 17.43 -5.64 -15.21
CA ASP A 226 18.54 -6.00 -14.30
C ASP A 226 18.74 -4.97 -13.17
N GLN A 227 17.82 -4.03 -13.01
CA GLN A 227 17.91 -3.03 -11.95
C GLN A 227 17.81 -3.68 -10.56
N TYR A 228 18.59 -3.14 -9.60
CA TYR A 228 18.47 -3.53 -8.20
C TYR A 228 17.02 -3.36 -7.70
N MET A 229 16.51 -4.38 -7.00
CA MET A 229 15.19 -4.34 -6.36
C MET A 229 15.33 -4.32 -4.84
N TYR A 230 14.68 -3.36 -4.21
CA TYR A 230 14.58 -3.26 -2.76
C TYR A 230 13.76 -4.42 -2.20
N SER A 231 14.11 -4.90 -1.01
CA SER A 231 13.39 -5.99 -0.35
C SER A 231 13.54 -5.95 1.17
N GLY A 232 12.58 -6.54 1.87
CA GLY A 232 12.65 -6.82 3.30
C GLY A 232 11.96 -5.81 4.21
N ALA A 233 11.23 -4.81 3.69
CA ALA A 233 10.47 -3.88 4.52
C ALA A 233 9.45 -4.62 5.41
N ARG A 234 8.75 -5.60 4.87
CA ARG A 234 7.81 -6.44 5.64
C ARG A 234 8.45 -7.22 6.79
N ARG A 235 9.76 -7.23 6.88
CA ARG A 235 10.56 -7.87 7.94
C ARG A 235 11.33 -6.86 8.79
N GLY A 236 10.89 -5.60 8.80
CA GLY A 236 11.47 -4.53 9.60
C GLY A 236 12.67 -3.81 8.95
N ASN A 237 13.02 -4.13 7.69
CA ASN A 237 14.03 -3.37 6.95
C ASN A 237 13.37 -2.19 6.23
N HIS A 238 12.86 -1.25 7.02
CA HIS A 238 12.18 -0.07 6.51
C HIS A 238 13.13 1.02 6.03
N THR A 239 12.60 1.95 5.25
CA THR A 239 13.33 3.18 4.90
C THR A 239 13.35 4.13 6.09
N GLU A 240 14.28 5.10 6.09
CA GLU A 240 14.33 6.16 7.11
C GLU A 240 13.05 7.02 7.18
N HIS A 241 12.23 6.94 6.15
CA HIS A 241 11.01 7.76 6.02
C HIS A 241 9.86 7.25 6.87
N LEU A 242 9.80 5.94 7.17
CA LEU A 242 8.74 5.38 8.00
C LEU A 242 8.78 5.94 9.42
N GLY A 243 9.94 5.90 10.07
CA GLY A 243 10.09 6.39 11.45
C GLY A 243 9.73 7.88 11.58
N ARG A 244 10.03 8.70 10.57
CA ARG A 244 9.65 10.12 10.54
C ARG A 244 8.13 10.29 10.45
N LEU A 245 7.47 9.55 9.55
CA LEU A 245 6.01 9.60 9.40
C LEU A 245 5.31 9.13 10.68
N LEU A 246 5.76 8.02 11.27
CA LEU A 246 5.18 7.50 12.51
C LEU A 246 5.38 8.46 13.68
N ALA A 247 6.52 9.14 13.77
CA ALA A 247 6.78 10.13 14.81
C ALA A 247 5.74 11.27 14.80
N GLU A 248 5.32 11.73 13.61
CA GLU A 248 4.25 12.73 13.47
C GLU A 248 2.86 12.13 13.75
N MET A 249 2.54 11.00 13.13
CA MET A 249 1.24 10.35 13.22
C MET A 249 0.91 9.92 14.66
N GLN A 250 1.86 9.33 15.36
CA GLN A 250 1.65 8.69 16.67
C GLN A 250 1.82 9.63 17.85
N PHE A 251 2.49 10.79 17.66
CA PHE A 251 2.91 11.68 18.75
C PHE A 251 1.76 12.04 19.68
N LEU A 252 0.64 12.50 19.14
CA LEU A 252 -0.47 13.01 19.95
C LEU A 252 -1.15 11.87 20.73
N ARG A 253 -1.44 10.75 20.08
CA ARG A 253 -2.09 9.60 20.71
C ARG A 253 -1.20 8.94 21.78
N ARG A 254 0.09 8.82 21.53
CA ARG A 254 1.06 8.31 22.52
C ARG A 254 1.27 9.25 23.70
N SER A 255 1.23 10.58 23.48
CA SER A 255 1.40 11.57 24.54
C SER A 255 0.18 11.66 25.46
N TYR A 256 -1.01 11.38 24.94
CA TYR A 256 -2.28 11.49 25.66
C TYR A 256 -3.15 10.25 25.41
N PRO A 257 -2.72 9.05 25.88
CA PRO A 257 -3.41 7.79 25.57
C PRO A 257 -4.85 7.72 26.09
N GLU A 258 -5.15 8.43 27.20
CA GLU A 258 -6.48 8.47 27.81
C GLU A 258 -7.38 9.60 27.25
N ALA A 259 -6.90 10.39 26.27
CA ALA A 259 -7.68 11.50 25.75
C ALA A 259 -8.80 10.99 24.83
N GLU A 260 -10.03 11.44 25.10
CA GLU A 260 -11.16 11.25 24.20
C GLU A 260 -11.23 12.43 23.22
N TRP A 261 -11.07 12.15 21.93
CA TRP A 261 -11.18 13.16 20.88
C TRP A 261 -12.65 13.26 20.44
N LYS A 262 -13.31 14.35 20.84
CA LYS A 262 -14.72 14.64 20.51
C LYS A 262 -14.82 15.54 19.29
#